data_3b5ca7164ff22f077b529a2860cb381a
#
_entry.id   3b5ca7164ff22f077b529a2860cb381a
#
_cell.length_a   1.000
_cell.length_b   1.000
_cell.length_c   1.000
_cell.angle_alpha   90.00
_cell.angle_beta   90.00
_cell.angle_gamma   90.00
#
_symmetry.space_group_name_H-M   'P 1'
#
loop_
_entity.id
_entity.type
_entity.pdbx_description
1 polymer ?
#
loop_
_entity_poly.entity_id
_entity_poly.type
_entity_poly.pdbx_seq_one_letter_code
_entity_poly.pdbx_strand_id
1 'polypeptide(L)'
;MSPDTRSQKVYLSPPFPEPILLKHRFTKSYRHPTLDAQITRTRVQMEARALVRCQRAGVRVPGVRLVDAAVGVLGVEWIEGASVRKVLGGGAEAEDEDEDEEADVEELIMRLIGLEISKMHRADIIHGDLTTSNMMLRRLPSPSQTSEIVLIDFGLSSTSLLVEDKAVDLYVLERAFASTHPDSESLFGGVLEAYSKGMGKAWPPIYKRLEEVRLRGRKRSMVG
;
A
#
# COMPACT_ATOMS: atom_id res chain seq x y z
N MET A 1 9.30 -4.90 -0.35
CA MET A 1 9.75 -4.77 -1.76
C MET A 1 10.03 -6.15 -2.33
N SER A 2 9.56 -6.42 -3.54
CA SER A 2 9.87 -7.68 -4.25
C SER A 2 11.39 -7.83 -4.42
N PRO A 3 11.99 -9.00 -4.14
CA PRO A 3 13.43 -9.24 -4.31
C PRO A 3 13.92 -9.02 -5.75
N ASP A 4 12.98 -8.86 -6.66
CA ASP A 4 13.17 -8.75 -8.10
C ASP A 4 13.26 -7.31 -8.62
N THR A 5 13.19 -6.31 -7.74
CA THR A 5 13.15 -4.91 -8.12
C THR A 5 14.16 -4.11 -7.30
N ARG A 6 14.99 -3.30 -7.96
CA ARG A 6 15.80 -2.25 -7.31
C ARG A 6 15.09 -0.92 -7.43
N SER A 7 15.08 -0.16 -6.35
CA SER A 7 14.52 1.18 -6.32
C SER A 7 15.58 2.19 -5.90
N GLN A 8 15.60 3.32 -6.57
CA GLN A 8 16.59 4.38 -6.35
C GLN A 8 15.93 5.75 -6.46
N LYS A 9 16.24 6.64 -5.49
CA LYS A 9 15.90 8.07 -5.60
C LYS A 9 16.79 8.72 -6.65
N VAL A 10 16.20 9.36 -7.64
CA VAL A 10 16.92 10.00 -8.76
C VAL A 10 16.37 11.39 -8.99
N TYR A 11 17.26 12.31 -9.33
CA TYR A 11 16.90 13.65 -9.80
C TYR A 11 17.02 13.66 -11.32
N LEU A 12 15.93 13.94 -12.01
CA LEU A 12 15.96 14.15 -13.45
C LEU A 12 16.36 15.60 -13.76
N SER A 13 17.01 15.78 -14.91
CA SER A 13 17.28 17.13 -15.44
C SER A 13 15.96 17.88 -15.72
N PRO A 14 15.99 19.24 -15.78
CA PRO A 14 14.80 19.99 -16.17
C PRO A 14 14.05 19.38 -17.34
N PRO A 15 12.71 19.39 -17.37
CA PRO A 15 11.80 20.19 -16.56
C PRO A 15 11.30 19.54 -15.25
N PHE A 16 11.92 18.48 -14.75
CA PHE A 16 11.48 17.75 -13.55
C PHE A 16 12.38 18.10 -12.35
N PRO A 17 12.09 19.20 -11.61
CA PRO A 17 12.90 19.64 -10.48
C PRO A 17 12.77 18.71 -9.25
N GLU A 18 11.67 17.94 -9.17
CA GLU A 18 11.40 17.07 -8.05
C GLU A 18 12.05 15.70 -8.22
N PRO A 19 12.53 15.08 -7.11
CA PRO A 19 13.09 13.74 -7.17
C PRO A 19 12.02 12.71 -7.55
N ILE A 20 12.45 11.68 -8.23
CA ILE A 20 11.60 10.53 -8.57
C ILE A 20 12.19 9.26 -7.97
N LEU A 21 11.32 8.29 -7.72
CA LEU A 21 11.72 6.93 -7.41
C LEU A 21 11.75 6.12 -8.70
N LEU A 22 12.94 5.69 -9.12
CA LEU A 22 13.08 4.73 -10.22
C LEU A 22 13.02 3.31 -9.67
N LYS A 23 12.05 2.54 -10.14
CA LYS A 23 11.92 1.10 -9.92
C LYS A 23 12.43 0.40 -11.17
N HIS A 24 13.52 -0.36 -11.06
CA HIS A 24 14.07 -1.16 -12.15
C HIS A 24 13.89 -2.65 -11.87
N ARG A 25 13.17 -3.34 -12.75
CA ARG A 25 12.99 -4.79 -12.76
C ARG A 25 14.02 -5.41 -13.68
N PHE A 26 15.08 -6.03 -13.12
CA PHE A 26 16.13 -6.63 -13.93
C PHE A 26 15.76 -8.04 -14.38
N THR A 27 16.44 -8.44 -15.48
CA THR A 27 16.31 -9.76 -16.09
C THR A 27 16.69 -10.87 -15.11
N LYS A 28 15.99 -12.00 -15.22
CA LYS A 28 16.18 -13.18 -14.39
C LYS A 28 16.90 -14.26 -15.16
N SER A 29 18.11 -14.63 -14.71
CA SER A 29 18.93 -15.64 -15.36
C SER A 29 18.31 -17.05 -15.39
N TYR A 30 17.38 -17.34 -14.47
CA TYR A 30 16.66 -18.62 -14.39
C TYR A 30 15.43 -18.72 -15.31
N ARG A 31 15.09 -17.64 -16.03
CA ARG A 31 13.96 -17.62 -16.96
C ARG A 31 14.43 -17.55 -18.40
N HIS A 32 13.62 -18.09 -19.30
CA HIS A 32 13.88 -17.89 -20.73
C HIS A 32 13.81 -16.40 -21.06
N PRO A 33 14.80 -15.83 -21.80
CA PRO A 33 14.91 -14.37 -21.99
C PRO A 33 13.65 -13.72 -22.58
N THR A 34 13.03 -14.33 -23.56
CA THR A 34 11.79 -13.82 -24.21
C THR A 34 10.62 -13.77 -23.21
N LEU A 35 10.46 -14.82 -22.40
CA LEU A 35 9.41 -14.88 -21.39
C LEU A 35 9.65 -13.85 -20.28
N ASP A 36 10.88 -13.70 -19.82
CA ASP A 36 11.25 -12.74 -18.79
C ASP A 36 11.00 -11.30 -19.26
N ALA A 37 11.38 -10.96 -20.48
CA ALA A 37 11.12 -9.66 -21.08
C ALA A 37 9.60 -9.37 -21.18
N GLN A 38 8.80 -10.35 -21.59
CA GLN A 38 7.34 -10.21 -21.69
C GLN A 38 6.70 -9.99 -20.31
N ILE A 39 7.10 -10.79 -19.29
CA ILE A 39 6.59 -10.65 -17.91
C ILE A 39 6.96 -9.29 -17.35
N THR A 40 8.21 -8.86 -17.50
CA THR A 40 8.71 -7.58 -17.02
C THR A 40 7.94 -6.42 -17.64
N ARG A 41 7.78 -6.44 -18.97
CA ARG A 41 7.00 -5.43 -19.69
C ARG A 41 5.56 -5.35 -19.20
N THR A 42 4.90 -6.49 -19.06
CA THR A 42 3.51 -6.57 -18.59
C THR A 42 3.38 -6.03 -17.18
N ARG A 43 4.27 -6.41 -16.25
CA ARG A 43 4.24 -5.94 -14.85
C ARG A 43 4.44 -4.44 -14.73
N VAL A 44 5.39 -3.84 -15.45
CA VAL A 44 5.61 -2.39 -15.47
C VAL A 44 4.35 -1.65 -15.97
N GLN A 45 3.75 -2.14 -17.05
CA GLN A 45 2.53 -1.54 -17.60
C GLN A 45 1.33 -1.67 -16.65
N MET A 46 1.17 -2.83 -16.00
CA MET A 46 0.06 -3.05 -15.06
C MET A 46 0.19 -2.15 -13.84
N GLU A 47 1.38 -2.05 -13.25
CA GLU A 47 1.63 -1.16 -12.12
C GLU A 47 1.37 0.30 -12.48
N ALA A 48 1.89 0.78 -13.61
CA ALA A 48 1.65 2.14 -14.07
C ALA A 48 0.15 2.44 -14.29
N ARG A 49 -0.59 1.50 -14.92
CA ARG A 49 -2.03 1.65 -15.15
C ARG A 49 -2.82 1.65 -13.83
N ALA A 50 -2.45 0.80 -12.87
CA ALA A 50 -3.08 0.77 -11.56
C ALA A 50 -2.91 2.10 -10.82
N LEU A 51 -1.70 2.66 -10.78
CA LEU A 51 -1.42 3.97 -10.19
C LEU A 51 -2.28 5.07 -10.83
N VAL A 52 -2.34 5.14 -12.16
CA VAL A 52 -3.17 6.13 -12.87
C VAL A 52 -4.66 5.96 -12.57
N ARG A 53 -5.14 4.71 -12.46
CA ARG A 53 -6.55 4.44 -12.07
C ARG A 53 -6.83 4.88 -10.64
N CYS A 54 -5.92 4.58 -9.71
CA CYS A 54 -6.00 5.03 -8.31
C CYS A 54 -6.11 6.56 -8.24
N GLN A 55 -5.22 7.29 -8.93
CA GLN A 55 -5.26 8.75 -8.97
C GLN A 55 -6.60 9.29 -9.50
N ARG A 56 -7.11 8.71 -10.59
CA ARG A 56 -8.41 9.10 -11.16
C ARG A 56 -9.59 8.83 -10.21
N ALA A 57 -9.47 7.83 -9.36
CA ALA A 57 -10.44 7.49 -8.34
C ALA A 57 -10.29 8.30 -7.03
N GLY A 58 -9.33 9.22 -6.97
CA GLY A 58 -9.05 10.04 -5.78
C GLY A 58 -8.32 9.29 -4.67
N VAL A 59 -7.70 8.14 -4.98
CA VAL A 59 -6.81 7.41 -4.07
C VAL A 59 -5.45 8.07 -4.08
N ARG A 60 -4.88 8.30 -2.90
CA ARG A 60 -3.53 8.85 -2.74
C ARG A 60 -2.49 7.80 -3.08
N VAL A 61 -1.83 7.98 -4.21
CA VAL A 61 -0.74 7.12 -4.73
C VAL A 61 0.31 8.00 -5.41
N PRO A 62 1.56 7.53 -5.56
CA PRO A 62 2.60 8.29 -6.25
C PRO A 62 2.23 8.60 -7.69
N GLY A 63 2.53 9.82 -8.13
CA GLY A 63 2.38 10.22 -9.54
C GLY A 63 3.31 9.44 -10.45
N VAL A 64 2.80 8.91 -11.57
CA VAL A 64 3.64 8.27 -12.59
C VAL A 64 4.39 9.37 -13.37
N ARG A 65 5.72 9.27 -13.45
CA ARG A 65 6.61 10.23 -14.09
C ARG A 65 7.28 9.67 -15.36
N LEU A 66 7.62 8.37 -15.34
CA LEU A 66 8.30 7.69 -16.44
C LEU A 66 7.82 6.25 -16.53
N VAL A 67 7.59 5.76 -17.75
CA VAL A 67 7.30 4.35 -18.03
C VAL A 67 8.14 3.90 -19.20
N ASP A 68 9.17 3.10 -18.95
CA ASP A 68 9.89 2.37 -19.99
C ASP A 68 9.74 0.87 -19.75
N ALA A 69 8.67 0.33 -20.30
CA ALA A 69 8.35 -1.07 -20.14
C ALA A 69 9.30 -1.99 -20.94
N ALA A 70 10.03 -1.45 -21.94
CA ALA A 70 10.96 -2.24 -22.76
C ALA A 70 12.22 -2.63 -21.94
N VAL A 71 12.71 -1.68 -21.14
CA VAL A 71 13.86 -1.91 -20.26
C VAL A 71 13.47 -2.21 -18.80
N GLY A 72 12.18 -2.33 -18.52
CA GLY A 72 11.71 -2.70 -17.19
C GLY A 72 11.74 -1.58 -16.15
N VAL A 73 11.65 -0.31 -16.57
CA VAL A 73 11.75 0.86 -15.70
C VAL A 73 10.40 1.54 -15.49
N LEU A 74 10.08 1.83 -14.23
CA LEU A 74 8.97 2.68 -13.82
C LEU A 74 9.50 3.79 -12.91
N GLY A 75 9.28 5.05 -13.31
CA GLY A 75 9.58 6.24 -12.51
C GLY A 75 8.29 6.79 -11.91
N VAL A 76 8.26 6.94 -10.59
CA VAL A 76 7.13 7.50 -9.86
C VAL A 76 7.58 8.65 -8.96
N GLU A 77 6.64 9.46 -8.52
CA GLU A 77 6.86 10.50 -7.54
C GLU A 77 7.60 9.95 -6.31
N TRP A 78 8.61 10.70 -5.85
CA TRP A 78 9.22 10.43 -4.54
C TRP A 78 8.31 10.96 -3.44
N ILE A 79 7.94 10.11 -2.49
CA ILE A 79 7.11 10.50 -1.36
C ILE A 79 8.02 10.80 -0.17
N GLU A 80 8.02 12.07 0.27
CA GLU A 80 8.70 12.46 1.51
C GLU A 80 7.87 12.01 2.71
N GLY A 81 8.49 11.25 3.62
CA GLY A 81 7.84 10.70 4.80
C GLY A 81 8.43 9.37 5.24
N ALA A 82 7.69 8.67 6.08
CA ALA A 82 8.08 7.35 6.57
C ALA A 82 7.01 6.31 6.24
N SER A 83 7.40 5.03 6.15
CA SER A 83 6.41 3.96 6.04
C SER A 83 5.60 3.84 7.33
N VAL A 84 4.32 3.48 7.21
CA VAL A 84 3.46 3.23 8.37
C VAL A 84 4.08 2.20 9.31
N ARG A 85 4.71 1.16 8.76
CA ARG A 85 5.46 0.17 9.55
C ARG A 85 6.53 0.81 10.43
N LYS A 86 7.26 1.82 9.93
CA LYS A 86 8.31 2.50 10.70
C LYS A 86 7.70 3.42 11.76
N VAL A 87 6.61 4.11 11.43
CA VAL A 87 5.93 5.05 12.34
C VAL A 87 5.33 4.30 13.53
N LEU A 88 4.60 3.21 13.28
CA LEU A 88 3.96 2.40 14.32
C LEU A 88 4.92 1.45 15.05
N GLY A 89 6.07 1.12 14.46
CA GLY A 89 7.03 0.15 15.01
C GLY A 89 7.98 0.73 16.06
N GLY A 90 7.71 1.94 16.57
CA GLY A 90 8.54 2.60 17.55
C GLY A 90 10.00 2.64 17.09
N GLY A 91 10.35 3.54 16.17
CA GLY A 91 11.75 3.83 15.91
C GLY A 91 12.36 4.32 17.23
N ALA A 92 13.43 3.69 17.69
CA ALA A 92 14.07 3.80 19.00
C ALA A 92 14.66 5.19 19.33
N GLU A 93 13.94 6.27 19.09
CA GLU A 93 14.33 7.66 19.38
C GLU A 93 13.10 8.55 19.73
N ALA A 94 12.03 7.99 20.30
CA ALA A 94 10.99 8.80 20.93
C ALA A 94 11.44 9.05 22.37
N GLU A 95 12.23 10.11 22.57
CA GLU A 95 12.47 10.69 23.89
C GLU A 95 11.19 11.45 24.28
N ASP A 96 10.51 11.00 25.35
CA ASP A 96 9.50 11.73 26.15
C ASP A 96 8.33 12.41 25.38
N GLU A 97 7.70 11.75 24.40
CA GLU A 97 6.40 12.20 23.88
C GLU A 97 5.29 11.72 24.84
N ASP A 98 4.30 12.59 25.15
CA ASP A 98 3.17 12.26 26.02
C ASP A 98 2.36 11.10 25.40
N GLU A 99 2.09 10.04 26.18
CA GLU A 99 1.37 8.82 25.73
C GLU A 99 0.00 9.14 25.10
N ASP A 100 -0.66 10.22 25.55
CA ASP A 100 -1.95 10.67 24.99
C ASP A 100 -1.81 11.26 23.59
N GLU A 101 -0.72 11.98 23.27
CA GLU A 101 -0.49 12.53 21.91
C GLU A 101 -0.13 11.41 20.93
N GLU A 102 0.59 10.38 21.35
CA GLU A 102 0.92 9.22 20.51
C GLU A 102 -0.33 8.43 20.14
N ALA A 103 -1.26 8.20 21.08
CA ALA A 103 -2.52 7.53 20.85
C ALA A 103 -3.42 8.27 19.84
N ASP A 104 -3.50 9.60 19.91
CA ASP A 104 -4.26 10.43 18.98
C ASP A 104 -3.69 10.36 17.54
N VAL A 105 -2.37 10.31 17.41
CA VAL A 105 -1.68 10.18 16.12
C VAL A 105 -1.92 8.79 15.52
N GLU A 106 -1.88 7.73 16.32
CA GLU A 106 -2.17 6.38 15.86
C GLU A 106 -3.61 6.25 15.36
N GLU A 107 -4.59 6.75 16.12
CA GLU A 107 -6.01 6.75 15.70
C GLU A 107 -6.19 7.49 14.38
N LEU A 108 -5.55 8.66 14.22
CA LEU A 108 -5.59 9.41 12.97
C LEU A 108 -5.03 8.59 11.80
N ILE A 109 -3.89 7.92 11.98
CA ILE A 109 -3.27 7.08 10.95
C ILE A 109 -4.20 5.93 10.56
N MET A 110 -4.79 5.22 11.54
CA MET A 110 -5.73 4.12 11.27
C MET A 110 -6.93 4.60 10.48
N ARG A 111 -7.49 5.74 10.84
CA ARG A 111 -8.59 6.36 10.10
C ARG A 111 -8.21 6.72 8.67
N LEU A 112 -7.05 7.31 8.46
CA LEU A 112 -6.58 7.66 7.12
C LEU A 112 -6.33 6.42 6.25
N ILE A 113 -5.76 5.36 6.79
CA ILE A 113 -5.56 4.07 6.11
C ILE A 113 -6.90 3.51 5.64
N GLY A 114 -7.88 3.40 6.55
CA GLY A 114 -9.20 2.85 6.23
C GLY A 114 -9.90 3.64 5.13
N LEU A 115 -9.81 4.98 5.16
CA LEU A 115 -10.38 5.85 4.14
C LEU A 115 -9.72 5.64 2.76
N GLU A 116 -8.39 5.57 2.68
CA GLU A 116 -7.72 5.38 1.39
C GLU A 116 -7.99 3.99 0.78
N ILE A 117 -7.99 2.93 1.59
CA ILE A 117 -8.34 1.59 1.14
C ILE A 117 -9.80 1.55 0.65
N SER A 118 -10.72 2.23 1.34
CA SER A 118 -12.12 2.27 0.91
C SER A 118 -12.30 2.92 -0.45
N LYS A 119 -11.59 4.01 -0.75
CA LYS A 119 -11.57 4.64 -2.08
C LYS A 119 -11.06 3.69 -3.16
N MET A 120 -9.95 2.99 -2.87
CA MET A 120 -9.34 2.02 -3.77
C MET A 120 -10.31 0.86 -4.10
N HIS A 121 -10.90 0.25 -3.08
CA HIS A 121 -11.85 -0.87 -3.25
C HIS A 121 -13.17 -0.44 -3.89
N ARG A 122 -13.62 0.80 -3.71
CA ARG A 122 -14.79 1.36 -4.43
C ARG A 122 -14.52 1.55 -5.92
N ALA A 123 -13.27 1.74 -6.32
CA ALA A 123 -12.84 1.77 -7.70
C ALA A 123 -12.51 0.38 -8.28
N ASP A 124 -12.84 -0.69 -7.53
CA ASP A 124 -12.58 -2.09 -7.87
C ASP A 124 -11.10 -2.41 -8.13
N ILE A 125 -10.21 -1.68 -7.45
CA ILE A 125 -8.78 -1.92 -7.48
C ILE A 125 -8.41 -2.72 -6.23
N ILE A 126 -7.74 -3.85 -6.44
CA ILE A 126 -7.17 -4.71 -5.40
C ILE A 126 -5.66 -4.47 -5.39
N HIS A 127 -5.09 -4.29 -4.21
CA HIS A 127 -3.65 -4.05 -4.07
C HIS A 127 -2.82 -5.31 -4.30
N GLY A 128 -3.26 -6.43 -3.72
CA GLY A 128 -2.61 -7.74 -3.82
C GLY A 128 -1.39 -7.93 -2.91
N ASP A 129 -0.92 -6.86 -2.25
CA ASP A 129 0.17 -6.88 -1.24
C ASP A 129 -0.02 -5.74 -0.23
N LEU A 130 -1.22 -5.66 0.35
CA LEU A 130 -1.63 -4.56 1.23
C LEU A 130 -1.01 -4.73 2.63
N THR A 131 0.18 -4.14 2.82
CA THR A 131 0.93 -4.20 4.08
C THR A 131 1.27 -2.80 4.60
N THR A 132 1.60 -2.67 5.88
CA THR A 132 2.04 -1.39 6.50
C THR A 132 3.35 -0.86 5.91
N SER A 133 4.16 -1.72 5.27
CA SER A 133 5.36 -1.30 4.53
C SER A 133 5.03 -0.66 3.18
N ASN A 134 3.86 -0.95 2.61
CA ASN A 134 3.38 -0.43 1.34
C ASN A 134 2.45 0.78 1.51
N MET A 135 2.56 1.46 2.65
CA MET A 135 1.88 2.70 2.97
C MET A 135 2.87 3.72 3.51
N MET A 136 2.85 4.93 2.98
CA MET A 136 3.70 6.04 3.42
C MET A 136 2.84 7.09 4.13
N LEU A 137 3.26 7.52 5.31
CA LEU A 137 2.76 8.74 5.93
C LEU A 137 3.55 9.90 5.35
N ARG A 138 2.89 10.68 4.48
CA ARG A 138 3.49 11.85 3.83
C ARG A 138 3.55 13.01 4.81
N ARG A 139 4.74 13.61 4.95
CA ARG A 139 4.90 14.89 5.63
C ARG A 139 4.52 16.02 4.69
N LEU A 140 3.58 16.84 5.10
CA LEU A 140 3.19 18.03 4.34
C LEU A 140 4.01 19.22 4.79
N PRO A 141 4.32 20.19 3.88
CA PRO A 141 5.24 21.31 4.17
C PRO A 141 4.72 22.30 5.21
N SER A 142 3.41 22.29 5.48
CA SER A 142 2.78 23.25 6.40
C SER A 142 2.24 22.54 7.65
N PRO A 143 2.50 23.08 8.86
CA PRO A 143 1.96 22.55 10.12
C PRO A 143 0.43 22.54 10.19
N SER A 144 -0.24 23.37 9.37
CA SER A 144 -1.70 23.43 9.29
C SER A 144 -2.31 22.37 8.35
N GLN A 145 -1.49 21.61 7.62
CA GLN A 145 -1.96 20.58 6.71
C GLN A 145 -1.94 19.22 7.42
N THR A 146 -3.07 18.51 7.31
CA THR A 146 -3.20 17.15 7.86
C THR A 146 -2.32 16.16 7.09
N SER A 147 -1.64 15.28 7.81
CA SER A 147 -0.88 14.16 7.23
C SER A 147 -1.72 13.34 6.26
N GLU A 148 -1.08 12.76 5.26
CA GLU A 148 -1.73 11.93 4.25
C GLU A 148 -1.12 10.52 4.21
N ILE A 149 -1.97 9.51 4.07
CA ILE A 149 -1.53 8.16 3.72
C ILE A 149 -1.45 8.02 2.20
N VAL A 150 -0.31 7.59 1.72
CA VAL A 150 -0.05 7.32 0.29
C VAL A 150 0.21 5.83 0.13
N LEU A 151 -0.65 5.13 -0.63
CA LEU A 151 -0.46 3.72 -0.95
C LEU A 151 0.59 3.56 -2.04
N ILE A 152 1.54 2.65 -1.86
CA ILE A 152 2.68 2.45 -2.78
C ILE A 152 2.79 0.97 -3.18
N ASP A 153 3.56 0.69 -4.24
CA ASP A 153 3.89 -0.66 -4.73
C ASP A 153 2.70 -1.48 -5.24
N PHE A 154 2.09 -1.03 -6.33
CA PHE A 154 0.99 -1.70 -7.02
C PHE A 154 1.45 -2.83 -7.98
N GLY A 155 2.62 -3.42 -7.74
CA GLY A 155 3.21 -4.45 -8.60
C GLY A 155 2.45 -5.77 -8.66
N LEU A 156 1.55 -6.04 -7.70
CA LEU A 156 0.66 -7.21 -7.65
C LEU A 156 -0.82 -6.85 -7.79
N SER A 157 -1.12 -5.58 -8.06
CA SER A 157 -2.49 -5.09 -8.12
C SER A 157 -3.29 -5.68 -9.28
N SER A 158 -4.58 -5.79 -9.07
CA SER A 158 -5.54 -6.26 -10.06
C SER A 158 -6.83 -5.43 -10.02
N THR A 159 -7.71 -5.70 -10.97
CA THR A 159 -9.08 -5.16 -10.94
C THR A 159 -10.03 -6.30 -10.65
N SER A 160 -10.86 -6.16 -9.62
CA SER A 160 -11.85 -7.16 -9.28
C SER A 160 -13.10 -6.55 -8.63
N LEU A 161 -14.26 -7.01 -9.07
CA LEU A 161 -15.55 -6.74 -8.45
C LEU A 161 -15.85 -7.68 -7.28
N LEU A 162 -15.04 -8.72 -7.10
CA LEU A 162 -15.31 -9.78 -6.13
C LEU A 162 -15.10 -9.26 -4.70
N VAL A 163 -16.08 -9.54 -3.87
CA VAL A 163 -16.03 -9.26 -2.42
C VAL A 163 -14.90 -10.05 -1.75
N GLU A 164 -14.60 -11.25 -2.27
CA GLU A 164 -13.50 -12.10 -1.81
C GLU A 164 -12.16 -11.40 -1.89
N ASP A 165 -11.84 -10.78 -3.03
CA ASP A 165 -10.52 -10.17 -3.25
C ASP A 165 -10.32 -8.95 -2.32
N LYS A 166 -11.40 -8.16 -2.10
CA LYS A 166 -11.39 -7.06 -1.13
C LYS A 166 -11.17 -7.57 0.30
N ALA A 167 -11.80 -8.68 0.65
CA ALA A 167 -11.63 -9.29 1.97
C ALA A 167 -10.22 -9.90 2.16
N VAL A 168 -9.63 -10.45 1.10
CA VAL A 168 -8.24 -10.96 1.13
C VAL A 168 -7.24 -9.83 1.33
N ASP A 169 -7.40 -8.69 0.64
CA ASP A 169 -6.55 -7.50 0.85
C ASP A 169 -6.60 -7.03 2.33
N LEU A 170 -7.81 -6.94 2.90
CA LEU A 170 -7.97 -6.59 4.32
C LEU A 170 -7.31 -7.61 5.26
N TYR A 171 -7.44 -8.90 4.95
CA TYR A 171 -6.82 -9.96 5.75
C TYR A 171 -5.28 -9.92 5.69
N VAL A 172 -4.71 -9.63 4.51
CA VAL A 172 -3.26 -9.43 4.37
C VAL A 172 -2.79 -8.27 5.24
N LEU A 173 -3.54 -7.16 5.26
CA LEU A 173 -3.23 -6.01 6.11
C LEU A 173 -3.34 -6.36 7.60
N GLU A 174 -4.39 -7.06 8.03
CA GLU A 174 -4.54 -7.55 9.41
C GLU A 174 -3.33 -8.37 9.84
N ARG A 175 -2.87 -9.29 8.97
CA ARG A 175 -1.68 -10.10 9.25
C ARG A 175 -0.39 -9.28 9.30
N ALA A 176 -0.30 -8.23 8.50
CA ALA A 176 0.83 -7.31 8.55
C ALA A 176 0.88 -6.53 9.88
N PHE A 177 -0.25 -6.06 10.39
CA PHE A 177 -0.36 -5.47 11.73
C PHE A 177 0.05 -6.46 12.81
N ALA A 178 -0.55 -7.65 12.83
CA ALA A 178 -0.27 -8.69 13.82
C ALA A 178 1.19 -9.15 13.85
N SER A 179 1.94 -9.00 12.76
CA SER A 179 3.35 -9.38 12.69
C SER A 179 4.31 -8.29 13.17
N THR A 180 3.85 -7.06 13.32
CA THR A 180 4.70 -5.89 13.59
C THR A 180 4.35 -5.17 14.89
N HIS A 181 3.15 -5.35 15.44
CA HIS A 181 2.66 -4.63 16.61
C HIS A 181 1.95 -5.57 17.59
N PRO A 182 2.34 -5.60 18.90
CA PRO A 182 1.71 -6.45 19.91
C PRO A 182 0.20 -6.17 20.08
N ASP A 183 -0.20 -4.90 20.10
CA ASP A 183 -1.58 -4.44 20.31
C ASP A 183 -2.36 -4.20 18.99
N SER A 184 -1.98 -4.92 17.97
CA SER A 184 -2.46 -4.75 16.60
C SER A 184 -3.96 -4.91 16.40
N GLU A 185 -4.66 -5.59 17.30
CA GLU A 185 -6.12 -5.83 17.18
C GLU A 185 -6.91 -4.53 17.30
N SER A 186 -6.55 -3.67 18.26
CA SER A 186 -7.15 -2.36 18.44
C SER A 186 -6.89 -1.45 17.24
N LEU A 187 -5.63 -1.36 16.80
CA LEU A 187 -5.22 -0.56 15.65
C LEU A 187 -5.97 -0.97 14.37
N PHE A 188 -5.99 -2.26 14.08
CA PHE A 188 -6.71 -2.75 12.90
C PHE A 188 -8.23 -2.55 13.01
N GLY A 189 -8.78 -2.56 14.23
CA GLY A 189 -10.17 -2.18 14.50
C GLY A 189 -10.50 -0.78 14.00
N GLY A 190 -9.64 0.21 14.28
CA GLY A 190 -9.76 1.58 13.79
C GLY A 190 -9.73 1.68 12.25
N VAL A 191 -8.87 0.89 11.60
CA VAL A 191 -8.85 0.79 10.12
C VAL A 191 -10.19 0.28 9.59
N LEU A 192 -10.71 -0.83 10.18
CA LEU A 192 -11.98 -1.40 9.73
C LEU A 192 -13.17 -0.47 9.96
N GLU A 193 -13.18 0.29 11.05
CA GLU A 193 -14.23 1.28 11.32
C GLU A 193 -14.25 2.35 10.23
N ALA A 194 -13.11 2.96 9.92
CA ALA A 194 -13.00 3.98 8.89
C ALA A 194 -13.32 3.42 7.48
N TYR A 195 -12.82 2.23 7.19
CA TYR A 195 -13.12 1.51 5.95
C TYR A 195 -14.62 1.24 5.79
N SER A 196 -15.28 0.77 6.85
CA SER A 196 -16.72 0.49 6.85
C SER A 196 -17.56 1.73 6.54
N LYS A 197 -17.20 2.87 7.13
CA LYS A 197 -17.82 4.17 6.86
C LYS A 197 -17.64 4.56 5.38
N GLY A 198 -16.43 4.37 4.82
CA GLY A 198 -16.13 4.66 3.43
C GLY A 198 -16.85 3.75 2.43
N MET A 199 -17.04 2.46 2.77
CA MET A 199 -17.75 1.48 1.92
C MET A 199 -19.27 1.56 2.04
N GLY A 200 -19.80 2.02 3.17
CA GLY A 200 -21.24 2.13 3.40
C GLY A 200 -21.98 0.81 3.15
N LYS A 201 -22.96 0.82 2.26
CA LYS A 201 -23.81 -0.35 1.96
C LYS A 201 -23.04 -1.56 1.39
N ALA A 202 -21.83 -1.35 0.87
CA ALA A 202 -20.99 -2.44 0.36
C ALA A 202 -20.22 -3.18 1.47
N TRP A 203 -20.16 -2.64 2.69
CA TRP A 203 -19.41 -3.20 3.80
C TRP A 203 -19.89 -4.56 4.30
N PRO A 204 -21.19 -4.80 4.60
CA PRO A 204 -21.62 -6.05 5.23
C PRO A 204 -21.22 -7.33 4.49
N PRO A 205 -21.33 -7.42 3.15
CA PRO A 205 -20.88 -8.61 2.45
C PRO A 205 -19.36 -8.78 2.49
N ILE A 206 -18.58 -7.66 2.50
CA ILE A 206 -17.12 -7.73 2.62
C ILE A 206 -16.72 -8.23 4.01
N TYR A 207 -17.36 -7.73 5.06
CA TYR A 207 -17.10 -8.16 6.44
C TYR A 207 -17.39 -9.65 6.64
N LYS A 208 -18.54 -10.12 6.17
CA LYS A 208 -18.87 -11.55 6.22
C LYS A 208 -17.79 -12.39 5.53
N ARG A 209 -17.32 -11.95 4.38
CA ARG A 209 -16.27 -12.64 3.64
C ARG A 209 -14.91 -12.58 4.36
N LEU A 210 -14.58 -11.46 5.01
CA LEU A 210 -13.38 -11.32 5.82
C LEU A 210 -13.35 -12.35 6.96
N GLU A 211 -14.49 -12.55 7.66
CA GLU A 211 -14.61 -13.58 8.70
C GLU A 211 -14.36 -15.00 8.14
N GLU A 212 -14.88 -15.30 6.96
CA GLU A 212 -14.63 -16.58 6.29
C GLU A 212 -13.16 -16.77 5.90
N VAL A 213 -12.49 -15.70 5.44
CA VAL A 213 -11.05 -15.69 5.11
C VAL A 213 -10.22 -15.91 6.37
N ARG A 214 -10.55 -15.25 7.49
CA ARG A 214 -9.90 -15.44 8.81
C ARG A 214 -9.97 -16.90 9.28
N LEU A 215 -11.14 -17.55 9.14
CA LEU A 215 -11.33 -18.94 9.50
C LEU A 215 -10.45 -19.88 8.66
N ARG A 216 -10.30 -19.62 7.36
CA ARG A 216 -9.41 -20.41 6.47
C ARG A 216 -7.93 -20.20 6.82
N GLY A 217 -7.54 -18.98 7.16
CA GLY A 217 -6.17 -18.66 7.57
C GLY A 217 -5.77 -19.39 8.85
N ARG A 218 -6.65 -19.42 9.87
CA ARG A 218 -6.42 -20.15 11.12
C ARG A 218 -6.26 -21.66 10.91
N LYS A 219 -7.06 -22.28 10.05
CA LYS A 219 -6.94 -23.72 9.75
C LYS A 219 -5.59 -24.07 9.13
N ARG A 220 -5.04 -23.21 8.24
CA ARG A 220 -3.73 -23.45 7.63
C ARG A 220 -2.58 -23.34 8.64
N SER A 221 -2.64 -22.44 9.61
CA SER A 221 -1.63 -22.28 10.64
C SER A 221 -1.64 -23.42 11.70
N MET A 222 -2.71 -24.22 11.78
CA MET A 222 -2.81 -25.36 12.70
C MET A 222 -2.36 -26.69 12.07
N VAL A 223 -2.13 -26.75 10.77
CA VAL A 223 -1.78 -27.97 10.01
C VAL A 223 -0.32 -27.92 9.52
N GLY A 224 0.41 -26.82 9.79
CA GLY A 224 1.81 -26.62 9.40
C GLY A 224 2.80 -26.90 10.52
#